data_ef577c9cfc8c8760ad697856625cabd9
#
_entry.id   ef577c9cfc8c8760ad697856625cabd9
#
_cell.length_a   1.000
_cell.length_b   1.000
_cell.length_c   1.000
_cell.angle_alpha   90.00
_cell.angle_beta   90.00
_cell.angle_gamma   90.00
#
_symmetry.space_group_name_H-M   'P 1'
#
loop_
_entity.id
_entity.type
_entity.pdbx_description
1 polymer ?
#
loop_
_entity_poly.entity_id
_entity_poly.type
_entity_poly.pdbx_seq_one_letter_code
_entity_poly.pdbx_strand_id
1 'polypeptide(L)'
;MKVFVLPAYACLLLAATNSVSFAQEPSGKAVPVTADNFNRAETDMYFATFVKDGAFGKFLHHRDLPLENTGVRPNRDTLYSMAVFDLDAGPVKITLPNPGKRFMSMMVVNEDHYIYEVDYGAGNYTFTKPEIGTRYVFMALRTLIDPADSKDVQQAHALQDAVRVQQRSAGKFETPNWDQVSQKKIREALLTMNATLPDLKRAFGSRFQVDPVRHLIGTAAPGAAIPTKTRSTSTLRPTETMAPPSTSLPFQKASRSMPSGR
;
A
#
# COMPACT_ATOMS: atom_id res chain seq x y z
N MET A 1 33.69 -61.87 -45.78
CA MET A 1 32.95 -60.58 -45.98
C MET A 1 31.94 -60.38 -44.83
N LYS A 2 32.29 -59.56 -43.84
CA LYS A 2 31.42 -59.25 -42.73
C LYS A 2 31.00 -57.78 -42.90
N VAL A 3 29.70 -57.57 -43.14
CA VAL A 3 29.12 -56.22 -43.27
C VAL A 3 28.77 -55.71 -41.88
N PHE A 4 29.41 -54.60 -41.48
CA PHE A 4 29.06 -53.86 -40.28
C PHE A 4 27.94 -52.86 -40.61
N VAL A 5 26.83 -52.99 -39.92
CA VAL A 5 25.72 -52.00 -39.93
C VAL A 5 25.90 -51.09 -38.70
N LEU A 6 26.13 -49.79 -38.92
CA LEU A 6 26.09 -48.76 -37.89
C LEU A 6 24.65 -48.31 -37.67
N PRO A 7 24.21 -48.12 -36.39
CA PRO A 7 22.94 -47.47 -36.12
C PRO A 7 23.13 -45.93 -36.10
N ALA A 8 22.29 -45.24 -36.83
CA ALA A 8 22.17 -43.79 -36.84
C ALA A 8 21.43 -43.32 -35.57
N TYR A 9 22.13 -42.61 -34.70
CA TYR A 9 21.49 -41.87 -33.60
C TYR A 9 20.91 -40.55 -34.12
N ALA A 10 19.59 -40.47 -34.14
CA ALA A 10 18.89 -39.23 -34.41
C ALA A 10 18.87 -38.37 -33.11
N CYS A 11 19.67 -37.29 -33.05
CA CYS A 11 19.59 -36.28 -32.00
C CYS A 11 18.35 -35.44 -32.20
N LEU A 12 17.35 -35.64 -31.33
CA LEU A 12 16.16 -34.77 -31.22
C LEU A 12 16.55 -33.52 -30.43
N LEU A 13 16.81 -32.41 -31.11
CA LEU A 13 16.99 -31.08 -30.49
C LEU A 13 15.62 -30.57 -30.07
N LEU A 14 15.31 -30.65 -28.76
CA LEU A 14 14.19 -29.92 -28.16
C LEU A 14 14.57 -28.42 -28.12
N ALA A 15 14.03 -27.64 -29.03
CA ALA A 15 14.06 -26.18 -28.92
C ALA A 15 13.08 -25.75 -27.83
N ALA A 16 13.63 -25.39 -26.65
CA ALA A 16 12.87 -24.72 -25.59
C ALA A 16 12.54 -23.30 -26.08
N THR A 17 11.34 -23.08 -26.56
CA THR A 17 10.82 -21.74 -26.83
C THR A 17 10.50 -21.07 -25.48
N ASN A 18 11.40 -20.21 -25.02
CA ASN A 18 11.10 -19.28 -23.95
C ASN A 18 10.02 -18.31 -24.43
N SER A 19 8.77 -18.60 -24.04
CA SER A 19 7.66 -17.66 -24.23
C SER A 19 7.91 -16.47 -23.30
N VAL A 20 8.45 -15.38 -23.84
CA VAL A 20 8.46 -14.08 -23.16
C VAL A 20 7.00 -13.66 -23.05
N SER A 21 6.46 -13.78 -21.84
CA SER A 21 5.12 -13.27 -21.54
C SER A 21 5.20 -11.74 -21.58
N PHE A 22 4.81 -11.17 -22.72
CA PHE A 22 4.58 -9.73 -22.81
C PHE A 22 3.44 -9.40 -21.85
N ALA A 23 3.68 -8.46 -20.94
CA ALA A 23 2.63 -7.88 -20.13
C ALA A 23 1.54 -7.38 -21.09
N GLN A 24 0.33 -7.89 -20.92
CA GLN A 24 -0.81 -7.54 -21.75
C GLN A 24 -1.07 -6.04 -21.58
N GLU A 25 -0.93 -5.28 -22.67
CA GLU A 25 -1.31 -3.86 -22.72
C GLU A 25 -2.75 -3.73 -22.20
N PRO A 26 -3.07 -2.72 -21.34
CA PRO A 26 -4.43 -2.54 -20.86
C PRO A 26 -5.38 -2.33 -22.04
N SER A 27 -6.28 -3.28 -22.24
CA SER A 27 -7.25 -3.25 -23.34
C SER A 27 -8.38 -2.26 -23.00
N GLY A 28 -8.23 -1.00 -23.41
CA GLY A 28 -9.26 0.01 -23.23
C GLY A 28 -8.79 1.40 -23.66
N LYS A 29 -9.74 2.26 -24.04
CA LYS A 29 -9.45 3.68 -24.29
C LYS A 29 -8.90 4.30 -23.03
N ALA A 30 -7.78 5.03 -23.14
CA ALA A 30 -7.19 5.74 -22.00
C ALA A 30 -8.20 6.69 -21.36
N VAL A 31 -8.31 6.65 -20.02
CA VAL A 31 -9.19 7.49 -19.22
C VAL A 31 -8.43 8.75 -18.83
N PRO A 32 -8.82 9.95 -19.29
CA PRO A 32 -8.17 11.18 -18.90
C PRO A 32 -8.26 11.41 -17.38
N VAL A 33 -7.14 11.85 -16.78
CA VAL A 33 -7.10 12.22 -15.39
C VAL A 33 -7.36 13.72 -15.26
N THR A 34 -8.29 14.06 -14.36
CA THR A 34 -8.70 15.42 -14.01
C THR A 34 -8.56 15.61 -12.50
N ALA A 35 -8.80 16.81 -11.99
CA ALA A 35 -8.82 17.03 -10.53
C ALA A 35 -9.86 16.16 -9.81
N ASP A 36 -10.98 15.81 -10.48
CA ASP A 36 -12.07 15.05 -9.86
C ASP A 36 -11.74 13.58 -9.61
N ASN A 37 -10.87 13.00 -10.45
CA ASN A 37 -10.50 11.57 -10.36
C ASN A 37 -9.02 11.34 -10.03
N PHE A 38 -8.25 12.40 -9.77
CA PHE A 38 -6.82 12.31 -9.52
C PHE A 38 -6.47 11.42 -8.32
N ASN A 39 -7.16 11.59 -7.18
CA ASN A 39 -6.88 10.79 -5.98
C ASN A 39 -7.01 9.29 -6.28
N ARG A 40 -8.04 8.90 -7.02
CA ARG A 40 -8.26 7.52 -7.46
C ARG A 40 -7.14 7.05 -8.39
N ALA A 41 -6.85 7.79 -9.46
CA ALA A 41 -5.83 7.43 -10.43
C ALA A 41 -4.43 7.31 -9.80
N GLU A 42 -4.12 8.22 -8.86
CA GLU A 42 -2.86 8.22 -8.14
C GLU A 42 -2.75 7.02 -7.19
N THR A 43 -3.83 6.70 -6.49
CA THR A 43 -3.88 5.56 -5.56
C THR A 43 -3.81 4.23 -6.32
N ASP A 44 -4.53 4.11 -7.44
CA ASP A 44 -4.47 2.93 -8.31
C ASP A 44 -3.04 2.67 -8.82
N MET A 45 -2.30 3.72 -9.16
CA MET A 45 -0.89 3.63 -9.56
C MET A 45 -0.02 3.08 -8.40
N TYR A 46 -0.24 3.54 -7.17
CA TYR A 46 0.48 3.01 -6.01
C TYR A 46 0.10 1.55 -5.73
N PHE A 47 -1.19 1.23 -5.76
CA PHE A 47 -1.65 -0.15 -5.56
C PHE A 47 -1.08 -1.09 -6.63
N ALA A 48 -1.08 -0.67 -7.90
CA ALA A 48 -0.47 -1.44 -8.98
C ALA A 48 1.02 -1.75 -8.74
N THR A 49 1.76 -0.81 -8.15
CA THR A 49 3.17 -1.02 -7.79
C THR A 49 3.31 -2.12 -6.75
N PHE A 50 2.51 -2.09 -5.67
CA PHE A 50 2.55 -3.14 -4.64
C PHE A 50 2.07 -4.49 -5.16
N VAL A 51 1.04 -4.49 -6.01
CA VAL A 51 0.54 -5.72 -6.67
C VAL A 51 1.62 -6.35 -7.55
N LYS A 52 2.35 -5.54 -8.32
CA LYS A 52 3.49 -5.98 -9.14
C LYS A 52 4.61 -6.58 -8.30
N ASP A 53 4.84 -6.04 -7.10
CA ASP A 53 5.83 -6.56 -6.14
C ASP A 53 5.34 -7.84 -5.42
N GLY A 54 4.10 -8.28 -5.66
CA GLY A 54 3.54 -9.52 -5.10
C GLY A 54 2.69 -9.36 -3.84
N ALA A 55 2.25 -8.14 -3.54
CA ALA A 55 1.43 -7.82 -2.37
C ALA A 55 -0.09 -7.90 -2.64
N PHE A 56 -0.56 -8.74 -3.57
CA PHE A 56 -1.98 -8.91 -3.86
C PHE A 56 -2.59 -10.12 -3.18
N GLY A 57 -3.66 -9.93 -2.41
CA GLY A 57 -4.35 -10.97 -1.66
C GLY A 57 -3.55 -11.57 -0.49
N LYS A 58 -2.38 -11.03 -0.22
CA LYS A 58 -1.47 -11.45 0.86
C LYS A 58 -0.53 -10.32 1.25
N PHE A 59 0.01 -10.38 2.46
CA PHE A 59 1.07 -9.45 2.84
C PHE A 59 2.41 -9.82 2.20
N LEU A 60 3.06 -8.82 1.60
CA LEU A 60 4.47 -8.81 1.29
C LEU A 60 5.22 -8.23 2.49
N HIS A 61 6.02 -9.04 3.16
CA HIS A 61 6.80 -8.63 4.32
C HIS A 61 8.19 -8.17 3.87
N HIS A 62 8.50 -6.88 4.07
CA HIS A 62 9.86 -6.37 3.95
C HIS A 62 10.63 -6.76 5.20
N ARG A 63 11.68 -7.58 5.03
CA ARG A 63 12.46 -8.14 6.14
C ARG A 63 13.62 -7.25 6.55
N ASP A 64 14.01 -6.34 5.66
CA ASP A 64 15.11 -5.43 5.87
C ASP A 64 14.62 -3.98 5.91
N LEU A 65 15.36 -3.15 6.63
CA LEU A 65 15.15 -1.71 6.57
C LEU A 65 15.60 -1.18 5.20
N PRO A 66 14.87 -0.20 4.63
CA PRO A 66 15.28 0.42 3.38
C PRO A 66 16.58 1.20 3.62
N LEU A 67 17.66 0.77 2.98
CA LEU A 67 18.98 1.40 3.08
C LEU A 67 19.13 2.61 2.17
N GLU A 68 18.35 2.68 1.09
CA GLU A 68 18.42 3.74 0.09
C GLU A 68 17.48 4.91 0.42
N ASN A 69 17.99 6.14 0.27
CA ASN A 69 17.16 7.34 0.31
C ASN A 69 16.39 7.47 -1.00
N THR A 70 15.12 7.11 -0.98
CA THR A 70 14.21 7.15 -2.13
C THR A 70 13.40 8.46 -2.18
N GLY A 71 14.05 9.63 -1.99
CA GLY A 71 13.36 10.93 -2.04
C GLY A 71 12.55 11.29 -0.80
N VAL A 72 12.02 10.32 -0.08
CA VAL A 72 11.47 10.45 1.27
C VAL A 72 12.39 9.69 2.21
N ARG A 73 12.80 10.32 3.33
CA ARG A 73 13.62 9.63 4.32
C ARG A 73 12.82 8.44 4.87
N PRO A 74 13.22 7.19 4.55
CA PRO A 74 12.48 6.04 5.04
C PRO A 74 12.63 5.94 6.55
N ASN A 75 11.62 5.40 7.20
CA ASN A 75 11.68 5.07 8.61
C ASN A 75 12.71 3.95 8.83
N ARG A 76 13.66 4.16 9.73
CA ARG A 76 14.76 3.23 10.01
C ARG A 76 14.58 2.41 11.27
N ASP A 77 13.41 2.43 11.85
CA ASP A 77 13.08 1.75 13.10
C ASP A 77 11.88 0.82 13.00
N THR A 78 11.25 0.72 11.82
CA THR A 78 10.13 -0.21 11.61
C THR A 78 10.27 -1.01 10.32
N LEU A 79 9.96 -2.30 10.40
CA LEU A 79 9.72 -3.14 9.23
C LEU A 79 8.30 -2.92 8.71
N TYR A 80 8.16 -2.97 7.40
CA TYR A 80 6.86 -2.83 6.72
C TYR A 80 6.36 -4.17 6.20
N SER A 81 5.02 -4.36 6.26
CA SER A 81 4.34 -5.40 5.52
C SER A 81 3.16 -4.78 4.81
N MET A 82 3.04 -5.00 3.50
CA MET A 82 2.06 -4.32 2.65
C MET A 82 1.19 -5.32 1.93
N ALA A 83 -0.10 -4.99 1.76
CA ALA A 83 -1.05 -5.82 1.02
C ALA A 83 -2.10 -4.96 0.33
N VAL A 84 -2.58 -5.42 -0.82
CA VAL A 84 -3.77 -4.93 -1.51
C VAL A 84 -4.79 -6.06 -1.59
N PHE A 85 -6.04 -5.81 -1.22
CA PHE A 85 -7.11 -6.78 -1.27
C PHE A 85 -8.27 -6.31 -2.15
N ASP A 86 -8.85 -7.23 -2.93
CA ASP A 86 -10.06 -7.01 -3.73
C ASP A 86 -11.30 -7.36 -2.90
N LEU A 87 -12.06 -6.37 -2.47
CA LEU A 87 -13.25 -6.57 -1.65
C LEU A 87 -14.48 -7.02 -2.47
N ASP A 88 -14.41 -7.02 -3.81
CA ASP A 88 -15.40 -7.67 -4.68
C ASP A 88 -15.26 -9.20 -4.63
N ALA A 89 -14.08 -9.71 -4.27
CA ALA A 89 -13.87 -11.13 -4.00
C ALA A 89 -14.43 -11.61 -2.65
N GLY A 90 -14.95 -10.68 -1.86
CA GLY A 90 -15.54 -10.89 -0.54
C GLY A 90 -14.79 -10.19 0.59
N PRO A 91 -15.35 -10.20 1.80
CA PRO A 91 -14.70 -9.62 2.97
C PRO A 91 -13.31 -10.21 3.21
N VAL A 92 -12.37 -9.38 3.65
CA VAL A 92 -11.06 -9.82 4.12
C VAL A 92 -10.99 -9.73 5.64
N LYS A 93 -10.53 -10.82 6.28
CA LYS A 93 -10.26 -10.84 7.71
C LYS A 93 -8.76 -10.91 7.94
N ILE A 94 -8.26 -9.98 8.75
CA ILE A 94 -6.86 -9.90 9.17
C ILE A 94 -6.79 -10.23 10.66
N THR A 95 -5.91 -11.17 11.02
CA THR A 95 -5.58 -11.44 12.41
C THR A 95 -4.16 -10.96 12.66
N LEU A 96 -4.01 -9.98 13.55
CA LEU A 96 -2.73 -9.49 14.02
C LEU A 96 -2.30 -10.24 15.28
N PRO A 97 -1.04 -10.71 15.37
CA PRO A 97 -0.50 -11.36 16.56
C PRO A 97 -0.35 -10.37 17.72
N ASN A 98 -0.22 -10.90 18.93
CA ASN A 98 0.10 -10.08 20.09
C ASN A 98 1.58 -9.65 20.06
N PRO A 99 1.89 -8.36 19.87
CA PRO A 99 3.27 -7.87 19.83
C PRO A 99 3.87 -7.66 21.24
N GLY A 100 3.12 -7.92 22.32
CA GLY A 100 3.52 -7.59 23.67
C GLY A 100 3.64 -6.07 23.86
N LYS A 101 4.82 -5.61 24.26
CA LYS A 101 5.12 -4.18 24.42
C LYS A 101 5.66 -3.50 23.15
N ARG A 102 5.90 -4.28 22.09
CA ARG A 102 6.43 -3.77 20.83
C ARG A 102 5.37 -2.96 20.10
N PHE A 103 5.75 -1.81 19.56
CA PHE A 103 4.88 -1.06 18.67
C PHE A 103 4.60 -1.87 17.40
N MET A 104 3.33 -2.04 17.10
CA MET A 104 2.82 -2.62 15.88
C MET A 104 1.55 -1.88 15.51
N SER A 105 1.43 -1.46 14.25
CA SER A 105 0.24 -0.79 13.73
C SER A 105 -0.15 -1.31 12.36
N MET A 106 -1.43 -1.25 12.05
CA MET A 106 -2.01 -1.50 10.73
C MET A 106 -2.75 -0.25 10.28
N MET A 107 -2.29 0.35 9.20
CA MET A 107 -2.98 1.45 8.53
C MET A 107 -3.77 0.90 7.33
N VAL A 108 -5.03 1.30 7.22
CA VAL A 108 -5.96 0.87 6.17
C VAL A 108 -6.32 2.07 5.31
N VAL A 109 -6.07 1.97 4.00
CA VAL A 109 -6.28 3.06 3.03
C VAL A 109 -7.15 2.56 1.89
N ASN A 110 -8.17 3.33 1.52
CA ASN A 110 -9.03 3.02 0.38
C ASN A 110 -8.51 3.61 -0.93
N GLU A 111 -9.15 3.29 -2.08
CA GLU A 111 -8.71 3.78 -3.39
C GLU A 111 -8.89 5.29 -3.59
N ASP A 112 -9.66 5.98 -2.74
CA ASP A 112 -9.79 7.45 -2.76
C ASP A 112 -8.72 8.14 -1.89
N HIS A 113 -7.70 7.40 -1.45
CA HIS A 113 -6.58 7.86 -0.62
C HIS A 113 -6.99 8.24 0.81
N TYR A 114 -8.19 7.90 1.27
CA TYR A 114 -8.57 8.11 2.67
C TYR A 114 -7.99 7.03 3.56
N ILE A 115 -7.46 7.44 4.72
CA ILE A 115 -7.12 6.53 5.80
C ILE A 115 -8.42 6.16 6.50
N TYR A 116 -8.87 4.91 6.31
CA TYR A 116 -10.09 4.40 6.92
C TYR A 116 -9.92 4.27 8.43
N GLU A 117 -8.85 3.60 8.86
CA GLU A 117 -8.48 3.48 10.26
C GLU A 117 -6.99 3.17 10.43
N VAL A 118 -6.51 3.32 11.67
CA VAL A 118 -5.19 2.87 12.10
C VAL A 118 -5.36 2.09 13.41
N ASP A 119 -5.09 0.78 13.35
CA ASP A 119 -5.19 -0.13 14.47
C ASP A 119 -3.84 -0.39 15.12
N TYR A 120 -3.84 -0.66 16.42
CA TYR A 120 -2.64 -0.93 17.20
C TYR A 120 -2.76 -2.24 17.96
N GLY A 121 -1.72 -3.06 17.85
CA GLY A 121 -1.61 -4.32 18.61
C GLY A 121 -2.39 -5.49 18.02
N ALA A 122 -2.71 -6.47 18.89
CA ALA A 122 -3.37 -7.69 18.50
C ALA A 122 -4.86 -7.48 18.21
N GLY A 123 -5.41 -8.25 17.28
CA GLY A 123 -6.83 -8.22 16.99
C GLY A 123 -7.26 -9.04 15.79
N ASN A 124 -8.59 -9.15 15.65
CA ASN A 124 -9.24 -9.69 14.45
C ASN A 124 -10.03 -8.56 13.81
N TYR A 125 -9.65 -8.18 12.61
CA TYR A 125 -10.22 -7.08 11.86
C TYR A 125 -10.90 -7.62 10.62
N THR A 126 -12.11 -7.18 10.33
CA THR A 126 -12.81 -7.59 9.12
C THR A 126 -13.19 -6.37 8.31
N PHE A 127 -12.85 -6.37 7.03
CA PHE A 127 -13.09 -5.25 6.13
C PHE A 127 -13.99 -5.69 4.99
N THR A 128 -15.04 -4.90 4.76
CA THR A 128 -16.01 -5.13 3.70
C THR A 128 -16.05 -3.96 2.73
N LYS A 129 -16.45 -4.20 1.48
CA LYS A 129 -16.57 -3.14 0.49
C LYS A 129 -17.52 -2.00 0.91
N PRO A 130 -18.71 -2.28 1.51
CA PRO A 130 -19.58 -1.19 1.99
C PRO A 130 -18.97 -0.30 3.05
N GLU A 131 -18.13 -0.84 3.95
CA GLU A 131 -17.46 -0.08 5.00
C GLU A 131 -16.28 0.74 4.46
N ILE A 132 -15.44 0.14 3.62
CA ILE A 132 -14.27 0.79 3.01
C ILE A 132 -14.70 1.82 1.95
N GLY A 133 -15.81 1.56 1.26
CA GLY A 133 -16.38 2.44 0.24
C GLY A 133 -15.75 2.28 -1.16
N THR A 134 -14.75 1.41 -1.32
CA THR A 134 -14.06 1.15 -2.59
C THR A 134 -13.84 -0.33 -2.82
N ARG A 135 -13.52 -0.73 -4.07
CA ARG A 135 -13.24 -2.13 -4.42
C ARG A 135 -11.95 -2.63 -3.79
N TYR A 136 -10.88 -1.87 -3.93
CA TYR A 136 -9.60 -2.25 -3.35
C TYR A 136 -9.34 -1.52 -2.05
N VAL A 137 -8.60 -2.18 -1.18
CA VAL A 137 -8.09 -1.64 0.08
C VAL A 137 -6.62 -1.98 0.21
N PHE A 138 -5.82 -1.00 0.61
CA PHE A 138 -4.41 -1.18 0.93
C PHE A 138 -4.23 -1.22 2.44
N MET A 139 -3.36 -2.12 2.89
CA MET A 139 -2.99 -2.24 4.29
C MET A 139 -1.48 -2.18 4.43
N ALA A 140 -1.01 -1.32 5.33
CA ALA A 140 0.39 -1.21 5.71
C ALA A 140 0.57 -1.52 7.19
N LEU A 141 1.28 -2.60 7.49
CA LEU A 141 1.72 -2.94 8.83
C LEU A 141 3.09 -2.32 9.09
N ARG A 142 3.30 -1.81 10.30
CA ARG A 142 4.58 -1.33 10.79
C ARG A 142 4.92 -2.06 12.09
N THR A 143 6.10 -2.66 12.15
CA THR A 143 6.59 -3.38 13.32
C THR A 143 7.91 -2.76 13.75
N LEU A 144 7.97 -2.21 14.95
CA LEU A 144 9.18 -1.58 15.51
C LEU A 144 10.29 -2.62 15.69
N ILE A 145 11.53 -2.21 15.38
CA ILE A 145 12.73 -3.01 15.62
C ILE A 145 13.85 -2.17 16.23
N ASP A 146 14.74 -2.83 16.92
CA ASP A 146 16.10 -2.35 17.16
C ASP A 146 17.02 -3.00 16.11
N PRO A 147 17.46 -2.25 15.09
CA PRO A 147 18.27 -2.80 14.01
C PRO A 147 19.68 -3.23 14.49
N ALA A 148 20.13 -2.82 15.66
CA ALA A 148 21.39 -3.21 16.25
C ALA A 148 21.31 -4.56 17.00
N ASP A 149 20.09 -5.03 17.33
CA ASP A 149 19.87 -6.32 18.02
C ASP A 149 19.25 -7.33 17.03
N SER A 150 20.08 -8.29 16.60
CA SER A 150 19.64 -9.36 15.69
C SER A 150 18.51 -10.23 16.27
N LYS A 151 18.44 -10.39 17.59
CA LYS A 151 17.36 -11.15 18.27
C LYS A 151 16.06 -10.38 18.20
N ASP A 152 16.11 -9.06 18.36
CA ASP A 152 14.94 -8.20 18.24
C ASP A 152 14.40 -8.20 16.81
N VAL A 153 15.26 -8.14 15.79
CA VAL A 153 14.89 -8.28 14.37
C VAL A 153 14.22 -9.63 14.11
N GLN A 154 14.77 -10.75 14.62
CA GLN A 154 14.17 -12.08 14.46
C GLN A 154 12.78 -12.16 15.12
N GLN A 155 12.56 -11.55 16.28
CA GLN A 155 11.25 -11.47 16.93
C GLN A 155 10.24 -10.68 16.09
N ALA A 156 10.67 -9.59 15.46
CA ALA A 156 9.83 -8.81 14.55
C ALA A 156 9.46 -9.62 13.29
N HIS A 157 10.39 -10.38 12.73
CA HIS A 157 10.10 -11.31 11.64
C HIS A 157 9.06 -12.37 12.04
N ALA A 158 9.19 -12.94 13.24
CA ALA A 158 8.22 -13.90 13.76
C ALA A 158 6.81 -13.28 13.91
N LEU A 159 6.71 -12.01 14.29
CA LEU A 159 5.44 -11.28 14.32
C LEU A 159 4.87 -11.08 12.90
N GLN A 160 5.71 -10.71 11.92
CA GLN A 160 5.27 -10.62 10.54
C GLN A 160 4.73 -11.98 10.04
N ASP A 161 5.44 -13.08 10.33
CA ASP A 161 5.04 -14.45 9.94
C ASP A 161 3.75 -14.92 10.62
N ALA A 162 3.43 -14.36 11.80
CA ALA A 162 2.22 -14.69 12.55
C ALA A 162 0.97 -13.96 12.08
N VAL A 163 1.09 -12.96 11.19
CA VAL A 163 -0.07 -12.30 10.57
C VAL A 163 -0.86 -13.31 9.73
N ARG A 164 -2.19 -13.34 9.90
CA ARG A 164 -3.05 -14.24 9.14
C ARG A 164 -4.04 -13.44 8.30
N VAL A 165 -4.25 -13.90 7.07
CA VAL A 165 -5.23 -13.37 6.13
C VAL A 165 -6.23 -14.47 5.83
N GLN A 166 -7.51 -14.15 5.89
CA GLN A 166 -8.60 -15.02 5.48
C GLN A 166 -9.50 -14.25 4.51
N GLN A 167 -9.55 -14.70 3.27
CA GLN A 167 -10.42 -14.20 2.23
C GLN A 167 -10.77 -15.38 1.31
N ARG A 168 -12.00 -15.41 0.81
CA ARG A 168 -12.49 -16.54 -0.02
C ARG A 168 -11.68 -16.70 -1.31
N SER A 169 -11.27 -15.60 -1.90
CA SER A 169 -10.46 -15.52 -3.12
C SER A 169 -9.66 -14.24 -3.09
N ALA A 170 -8.48 -14.23 -3.70
CA ALA A 170 -7.72 -12.99 -3.90
C ALA A 170 -8.40 -12.01 -4.86
N GLY A 171 -9.31 -12.50 -5.72
CA GLY A 171 -9.93 -11.69 -6.76
C GLY A 171 -9.00 -11.40 -7.92
N LYS A 172 -9.17 -10.23 -8.53
CA LYS A 172 -8.37 -9.74 -9.65
C LYS A 172 -8.03 -8.27 -9.42
N PHE A 173 -6.84 -7.85 -9.82
CA PHE A 173 -6.48 -6.44 -9.83
C PHE A 173 -6.70 -5.86 -11.22
N GLU A 174 -7.72 -5.04 -11.34
CA GLU A 174 -8.17 -4.42 -12.60
C GLU A 174 -8.50 -2.95 -12.31
N THR A 175 -7.68 -2.05 -12.80
CA THR A 175 -7.89 -0.61 -12.70
C THR A 175 -8.18 -0.01 -14.07
N PRO A 176 -8.83 1.15 -14.17
CA PRO A 176 -8.96 1.86 -15.42
C PRO A 176 -7.59 2.11 -16.07
N ASN A 177 -7.56 2.12 -17.40
CA ASN A 177 -6.35 2.53 -18.12
C ASN A 177 -6.19 4.05 -18.03
N TRP A 178 -5.65 4.54 -16.89
CA TRP A 178 -5.45 5.96 -16.65
C TRP A 178 -4.46 6.57 -17.64
N ASP A 179 -4.80 7.71 -18.23
CA ASP A 179 -3.88 8.46 -19.08
C ASP A 179 -2.76 9.08 -18.26
N GLN A 180 -1.56 8.50 -18.36
CA GLN A 180 -0.39 8.92 -17.59
C GLN A 180 0.06 10.35 -17.92
N VAL A 181 -0.23 10.85 -19.12
CA VAL A 181 0.16 12.22 -19.52
C VAL A 181 -0.67 13.25 -18.76
N SER A 182 -2.01 13.09 -18.74
CA SER A 182 -2.88 13.97 -17.96
C SER A 182 -2.66 13.79 -16.46
N GLN A 183 -2.46 12.56 -15.97
CA GLN A 183 -2.14 12.30 -14.56
C GLN A 183 -0.89 13.07 -14.13
N LYS A 184 0.17 13.00 -14.92
CA LYS A 184 1.42 13.74 -14.63
C LYS A 184 1.19 15.25 -14.60
N LYS A 185 0.45 15.81 -15.55
CA LYS A 185 0.13 17.24 -15.60
C LYS A 185 -0.62 17.69 -14.34
N ILE A 186 -1.64 16.94 -13.90
CA ILE A 186 -2.37 17.26 -12.68
C ILE A 186 -1.45 17.17 -11.46
N ARG A 187 -0.64 16.12 -11.35
CA ARG A 187 0.33 15.98 -10.24
C ARG A 187 1.28 17.16 -10.16
N GLU A 188 1.86 17.60 -11.27
CA GLU A 188 2.77 18.75 -11.31
C GLU A 188 2.09 20.05 -10.87
N ALA A 189 0.84 20.29 -11.31
CA ALA A 189 0.06 21.43 -10.86
C ALA A 189 -0.21 21.38 -9.35
N LEU A 190 -0.60 20.21 -8.81
CA LEU A 190 -0.85 20.02 -7.38
C LEU A 190 0.43 20.15 -6.54
N LEU A 191 1.58 19.71 -7.04
CA LEU A 191 2.88 19.92 -6.38
C LEU A 191 3.27 21.42 -6.33
N THR A 192 2.94 22.18 -7.38
CA THR A 192 3.10 23.64 -7.36
C THR A 192 2.24 24.29 -6.28
N MET A 193 0.97 23.85 -6.14
CA MET A 193 0.10 24.30 -5.08
C MET A 193 0.60 23.87 -3.69
N ASN A 194 1.11 22.64 -3.56
CA ASN A 194 1.67 22.13 -2.31
C ASN A 194 2.80 23.02 -1.77
N ALA A 195 3.63 23.55 -2.64
CA ALA A 195 4.72 24.45 -2.26
C ALA A 195 4.26 25.76 -1.61
N THR A 196 2.98 26.13 -1.77
CA THR A 196 2.38 27.34 -1.15
C THR A 196 1.76 27.06 0.21
N LEU A 197 1.57 25.78 0.58
CA LEU A 197 0.95 25.40 1.84
C LEU A 197 1.97 25.48 2.99
N PRO A 198 1.60 26.02 4.16
CA PRO A 198 2.48 26.06 5.32
C PRO A 198 2.69 24.67 5.94
N ASP A 199 1.73 23.77 5.78
CA ASP A 199 1.76 22.40 6.28
C ASP A 199 0.76 21.50 5.53
N LEU A 200 0.79 20.20 5.82
CA LEU A 200 -0.15 19.21 5.30
C LEU A 200 -1.22 18.78 6.34
N LYS A 201 -1.48 19.61 7.34
CA LYS A 201 -2.58 19.34 8.29
C LYS A 201 -3.89 19.16 7.54
N ARG A 202 -4.68 18.16 7.95
CA ARG A 202 -5.96 17.79 7.32
C ARG A 202 -5.85 17.33 5.85
N ALA A 203 -4.65 17.04 5.36
CA ALA A 203 -4.49 16.41 4.04
C ALA A 203 -4.75 14.90 4.10
N PHE A 204 -4.43 14.25 5.22
CA PHE A 204 -4.57 12.81 5.43
C PHE A 204 -5.46 12.51 6.64
N GLY A 205 -6.23 11.44 6.53
CA GLY A 205 -7.19 11.00 7.54
C GLY A 205 -8.42 10.37 6.91
N SER A 206 -9.47 10.16 7.70
CA SER A 206 -10.75 9.70 7.19
C SER A 206 -11.44 10.77 6.34
N ARG A 207 -12.40 10.39 5.52
CA ARG A 207 -13.20 11.30 4.68
C ARG A 207 -13.81 12.48 5.46
N PHE A 208 -14.09 12.30 6.75
CA PHE A 208 -14.70 13.33 7.59
C PHE A 208 -13.66 14.24 8.28
N GLN A 209 -12.40 13.86 8.29
CA GLN A 209 -11.31 14.59 8.98
C GLN A 209 -10.50 15.48 8.05
N VAL A 210 -10.43 15.13 6.77
CA VAL A 210 -9.64 15.86 5.80
C VAL A 210 -10.37 17.12 5.28
N ASP A 211 -9.59 18.07 4.81
CA ASP A 211 -10.07 19.14 3.94
C ASP A 211 -9.94 18.67 2.49
N PRO A 212 -11.00 18.73 1.66
CA PRO A 212 -10.98 18.16 0.31
C PRO A 212 -9.87 18.73 -0.59
N VAL A 213 -9.59 20.03 -0.49
CA VAL A 213 -8.54 20.68 -1.28
C VAL A 213 -7.16 20.23 -0.80
N ARG A 214 -6.95 20.20 0.52
CA ARG A 214 -5.69 19.72 1.10
C ARG A 214 -5.47 18.23 0.84
N HIS A 215 -6.53 17.44 0.85
CA HIS A 215 -6.48 16.01 0.52
C HIS A 215 -6.05 15.79 -0.93
N LEU A 216 -6.64 16.52 -1.88
CA LEU A 216 -6.25 16.47 -3.29
C LEU A 216 -4.77 16.84 -3.48
N ILE A 217 -4.33 17.95 -2.87
CA ILE A 217 -2.94 18.41 -2.95
C ILE A 217 -2.00 17.42 -2.27
N GLY A 218 -2.38 16.91 -1.08
CA GLY A 218 -1.58 15.98 -0.30
C GLY A 218 -1.37 14.65 -1.02
N THR A 219 -2.36 14.15 -1.76
CA THR A 219 -2.24 12.89 -2.51
C THR A 219 -1.14 12.96 -3.58
N ALA A 220 -0.87 14.15 -4.15
CA ALA A 220 0.22 14.34 -5.09
C ALA A 220 1.61 14.39 -4.44
N ALA A 221 1.68 14.64 -3.13
CA ALA A 221 2.96 14.82 -2.44
C ALA A 221 3.71 13.48 -2.31
N PRO A 222 5.04 13.44 -2.60
CA PRO A 222 5.84 12.24 -2.39
C PRO A 222 5.81 11.78 -0.93
N GLY A 223 5.56 10.48 -0.70
CA GLY A 223 5.47 9.93 0.64
C GLY A 223 4.20 10.30 1.40
N ALA A 224 3.14 10.66 0.68
CA ALA A 224 1.78 10.79 1.18
C ALA A 224 1.38 9.61 2.09
N ALA A 225 0.12 9.40 2.41
CA ALA A 225 -0.31 8.32 3.31
C ALA A 225 0.22 6.92 2.93
N ILE A 226 0.52 6.70 1.64
CA ILE A 226 1.05 5.42 1.14
C ILE A 226 2.57 5.50 0.98
N PRO A 227 3.35 4.63 1.64
CA PRO A 227 4.80 4.56 1.48
C PRO A 227 5.16 4.17 0.04
N THR A 228 5.91 5.01 -0.65
CA THR A 228 6.31 4.75 -2.04
C THR A 228 7.76 4.36 -2.17
N LYS A 229 8.03 3.40 -3.07
CA LYS A 229 9.38 3.02 -3.52
C LYS A 229 9.90 3.93 -4.65
N THR A 230 9.21 5.02 -4.97
CA THR A 230 9.47 5.78 -6.20
C THR A 230 10.75 6.59 -6.11
N ARG A 231 11.66 6.32 -7.03
CA ARG A 231 12.80 7.15 -7.36
C ARG A 231 12.31 8.49 -7.90
N SER A 232 12.23 9.51 -7.08
CA SER A 232 11.99 10.88 -7.53
C SER A 232 13.21 11.73 -7.19
N THR A 233 13.88 12.21 -8.23
CA THR A 233 14.86 13.29 -8.17
C THR A 233 14.10 14.61 -8.02
N SER A 234 13.76 15.01 -6.82
CA SER A 234 13.41 16.38 -6.52
C SER A 234 13.95 16.77 -5.15
N THR A 235 14.80 17.76 -5.17
CA THR A 235 15.38 18.43 -4.01
C THR A 235 14.28 19.15 -3.22
N LEU A 236 13.78 18.52 -2.17
CA LEU A 236 13.00 19.20 -1.15
C LEU A 236 13.83 19.34 0.11
N ARG A 237 13.90 20.58 0.62
CA ARG A 237 14.60 20.92 1.86
C ARG A 237 14.01 20.10 3.04
N PRO A 238 14.83 19.69 4.02
CA PRO A 238 14.35 18.98 5.19
C PRO A 238 13.54 19.95 6.05
N THR A 239 12.26 19.67 6.29
CA THR A 239 11.52 20.29 7.37
C THR A 239 11.49 19.33 8.56
N GLU A 240 11.75 19.90 9.68
CA GLU A 240 11.85 19.43 11.05
C GLU A 240 11.20 18.11 11.44
N THR A 241 11.95 17.39 12.24
CA THR A 241 11.64 16.21 13.03
C THR A 241 10.26 16.30 13.69
N MET A 242 9.32 15.46 13.28
CA MET A 242 8.12 15.21 14.09
C MET A 242 8.54 14.48 15.35
N ALA A 243 8.42 15.17 16.48
CA ALA A 243 8.51 14.58 17.81
C ALA A 243 7.46 13.46 17.97
N PRO A 244 7.73 12.42 18.76
CA PRO A 244 6.75 11.37 19.03
C PRO A 244 5.50 11.98 19.66
N PRO A 245 4.29 11.49 19.35
CA PRO A 245 3.08 11.99 19.97
C PRO A 245 3.13 11.68 21.47
N SER A 246 3.08 12.75 22.27
CA SER A 246 2.90 12.65 23.71
C SER A 246 1.57 11.95 24.01
N THR A 247 1.67 11.04 24.92
CA THR A 247 0.67 10.19 25.59
C THR A 247 -0.68 10.86 25.82
N SER A 248 -1.74 10.08 25.53
CA SER A 248 -3.07 10.07 26.16
C SER A 248 -4.03 11.24 25.93
N LEU A 249 -5.02 10.99 25.06
CA LEU A 249 -6.37 11.46 25.32
C LEU A 249 -7.34 10.26 25.21
N PRO A 250 -8.21 10.04 26.20
CA PRO A 250 -9.19 8.96 26.16
C PRO A 250 -10.29 9.29 25.16
N PHE A 251 -10.53 8.37 24.25
CA PHE A 251 -11.68 8.41 23.34
C PHE A 251 -12.95 8.17 24.15
N GLN A 252 -13.72 9.21 24.41
CA GLN A 252 -15.00 9.13 25.05
C GLN A 252 -16.03 8.61 24.05
N LYS A 253 -16.49 7.37 24.28
CA LYS A 253 -17.58 6.74 23.54
C LYS A 253 -18.87 7.55 23.78
N ALA A 254 -19.30 8.30 22.77
CA ALA A 254 -20.56 9.04 22.82
C ALA A 254 -21.73 8.07 22.70
N SER A 255 -22.30 7.68 23.86
CA SER A 255 -23.61 7.03 23.91
C SER A 255 -24.68 8.07 23.60
N ARG A 256 -25.29 7.98 22.42
CA ARG A 256 -26.54 8.72 22.10
C ARG A 256 -27.70 8.06 22.84
N SER A 257 -28.15 8.68 23.90
CA SER A 257 -29.50 8.48 24.43
C SER A 257 -30.46 9.39 23.65
N MET A 258 -31.44 8.80 22.98
CA MET A 258 -32.56 9.54 22.40
C MET A 258 -33.48 10.06 23.52
N PRO A 259 -34.02 11.29 23.43
CA PRO A 259 -35.09 11.69 24.32
C PRO A 259 -36.42 11.14 23.77
N SER A 260 -37.15 10.43 24.66
CA SER A 260 -38.54 10.04 24.47
C SER A 260 -39.44 11.29 24.49
N GLY A 261 -40.38 11.32 23.53
CA GLY A 261 -41.27 12.42 23.34
C GLY A 261 -42.32 12.63 24.45
N ARG A 262 -42.80 13.84 24.49
CA ARG A 262 -44.22 14.19 24.72
C ARG A 262 -44.58 15.32 23.80
#